data_43f46299611a9c2e72484f9f758f64b0
#
_entry.id   43f46299611a9c2e72484f9f758f64b0
#
_cell.length_a   1.000
_cell.length_b   1.000
_cell.length_c   1.000
_cell.angle_alpha   90.00
_cell.angle_beta   90.00
_cell.angle_gamma   90.00
#
_symmetry.space_group_name_H-M   'P 1'
#
loop_
_entity.id
_entity.type
_entity.pdbx_description
1 polymer ?
#
loop_
_entity_poly.entity_id
_entity_poly.type
_entity_poly.pdbx_seq_one_letter_code
_entity_poly.pdbx_strand_id
1 'polypeptide(L)'
;GHYDAIVLAAAGLKRLGLAERIRSVFEPSEMLPAAGQGALGLEIRADHAELRAVLESLVHRPTWLAVHAERAVSRALGGSCSVPL
;
A
#
# COMPACT_ATOMS: atom_id res chain seq x y z
N GLY A 1 12.17 -21.33 -15.12
CA GLY A 1 11.63 -21.26 -13.77
C GLY A 1 10.31 -22.02 -13.63
N HIS A 2 9.80 -22.05 -12.44
CA HIS A 2 8.55 -22.73 -12.14
C HIS A 2 7.31 -21.92 -12.52
N TYR A 3 7.50 -20.66 -12.87
CA TYR A 3 6.40 -19.74 -13.19
C TYR A 3 6.67 -19.04 -14.51
N ASP A 4 5.63 -18.84 -15.28
CA ASP A 4 5.72 -18.07 -16.54
C ASP A 4 5.71 -16.57 -16.28
N ALA A 5 5.03 -16.13 -15.21
CA ALA A 5 4.91 -14.73 -14.83
C ALA A 5 4.62 -14.61 -13.32
N ILE A 6 4.88 -13.43 -12.79
CA ILE A 6 4.56 -13.11 -11.41
C ILE A 6 3.96 -11.71 -11.33
N VAL A 7 3.23 -11.45 -10.24
CA VAL A 7 2.59 -10.16 -9.99
C VAL A 7 3.38 -9.44 -8.90
N LEU A 8 3.80 -8.23 -9.19
CA LEU A 8 4.60 -7.40 -8.27
C LEU A 8 4.08 -5.97 -8.30
N ALA A 9 4.50 -5.16 -7.32
CA ALA A 9 4.19 -3.75 -7.30
C ALA A 9 5.03 -3.01 -8.36
N ALA A 10 4.36 -2.31 -9.27
CA ALA A 10 5.02 -1.58 -10.36
C ALA A 10 5.99 -0.51 -9.84
N ALA A 11 5.62 0.20 -8.77
CA ALA A 11 6.46 1.23 -8.17
C ALA A 11 7.81 0.67 -7.68
N GLY A 12 7.80 -0.53 -7.10
CA GLY A 12 9.01 -1.20 -6.65
C GLY A 12 9.94 -1.53 -7.81
N LEU A 13 9.40 -2.05 -8.91
CA LEU A 13 10.17 -2.35 -10.10
C LEU A 13 10.77 -1.10 -10.72
N LYS A 14 10.00 -0.01 -10.80
CA LYS A 14 10.50 1.27 -11.31
C LYS A 14 11.62 1.82 -10.45
N ARG A 15 11.50 1.73 -9.15
CA ARG A 15 12.53 2.20 -8.21
C ARG A 15 13.84 1.43 -8.38
N LEU A 16 13.77 0.15 -8.68
CA LEU A 16 14.95 -0.70 -8.89
C LEU A 16 15.51 -0.61 -10.31
N GLY A 17 14.94 0.22 -11.17
CA GLY A 17 15.38 0.34 -12.55
C GLY A 17 14.98 -0.82 -13.44
N LEU A 18 13.94 -1.56 -13.05
CA LEU A 18 13.47 -2.74 -13.76
C LEU A 18 12.14 -2.51 -14.50
N ALA A 19 11.80 -1.25 -14.76
CA ALA A 19 10.54 -0.88 -15.43
C ALA A 19 10.34 -1.60 -16.75
N GLU A 20 11.41 -1.86 -17.48
CA GLU A 20 11.38 -2.58 -18.78
C GLU A 20 10.88 -4.01 -18.68
N ARG A 21 10.90 -4.60 -17.48
CA ARG A 21 10.41 -5.96 -17.23
C ARG A 21 8.91 -6.01 -17.00
N ILE A 22 8.26 -4.84 -16.85
CA ILE A 22 6.81 -4.76 -16.68
C ILE A 22 6.15 -5.07 -18.03
N ARG A 23 5.37 -6.15 -18.08
CA ARG A 23 4.65 -6.54 -19.29
C ARG A 23 3.26 -5.91 -19.35
N SER A 24 2.61 -5.80 -18.21
CA SER A 24 1.26 -5.26 -18.13
C SER A 24 1.02 -4.71 -16.73
N VAL A 25 0.27 -3.62 -16.64
CA VAL A 25 -0.16 -3.04 -15.38
C VAL A 25 -1.66 -3.27 -15.26
N PHE A 26 -2.08 -3.93 -14.19
CA PHE A 26 -3.50 -4.18 -13.96
C PHE A 26 -4.23 -2.91 -13.53
N GLU A 27 -5.41 -2.71 -14.10
CA GLU A 27 -6.33 -1.71 -13.59
C GLU A 27 -7.01 -2.27 -12.33
N PRO A 28 -7.44 -1.39 -11.39
CA PRO A 28 -8.15 -1.85 -10.18
C PRO A 28 -9.39 -2.70 -10.48
N SER A 29 -10.03 -2.47 -11.64
CA SER A 29 -11.18 -3.27 -12.06
C SER A 29 -10.81 -4.69 -12.46
N GLU A 30 -9.55 -4.93 -12.84
CA GLU A 30 -9.06 -6.25 -13.21
C GLU A 30 -8.53 -7.00 -11.99
N MET A 31 -7.82 -6.31 -11.11
CA MET A 31 -7.26 -6.89 -9.91
C MET A 31 -7.17 -5.82 -8.83
N LEU A 32 -7.90 -6.03 -7.74
CA LEU A 32 -7.87 -5.12 -6.59
C LEU A 32 -6.56 -5.27 -5.83
N PRO A 33 -5.88 -4.15 -5.53
CA PRO A 33 -4.69 -4.21 -4.69
C PRO A 33 -5.02 -4.54 -3.24
N ALA A 34 -4.01 -4.93 -2.48
CA ALA A 34 -4.14 -5.15 -1.05
C ALA A 34 -4.49 -3.85 -0.32
N ALA A 35 -5.11 -3.97 0.84
CA ALA A 35 -5.41 -2.82 1.70
C ALA A 35 -4.12 -2.05 2.02
N GLY A 36 -4.14 -0.75 1.81
CA GLY A 36 -2.99 0.12 2.04
C GLY A 36 -1.89 0.03 0.99
N GLN A 37 -2.11 -0.72 -0.08
CA GLN A 37 -1.11 -0.87 -1.14
C GLN A 37 -0.77 0.49 -1.75
N GLY A 38 0.53 0.79 -1.81
CA GLY A 38 1.03 2.03 -2.38
C GLY A 38 1.04 3.23 -1.41
N ALA A 39 0.45 3.09 -0.23
CA ALA A 39 0.49 4.13 0.78
C ALA A 39 1.76 4.01 1.62
N LEU A 40 2.43 5.14 1.87
CA LEU A 40 3.56 5.19 2.79
C LEU A 40 3.06 5.44 4.20
N GLY A 41 3.51 4.63 5.13
CA GLY A 41 3.24 4.81 6.54
C GLY A 41 4.49 5.31 7.27
N LEU A 42 4.31 6.24 8.18
CA LEU A 42 5.38 6.73 9.05
C LEU A 42 5.09 6.29 10.48
N GLU A 43 6.09 5.69 11.11
CA GLU A 43 5.99 5.22 12.49
C GLU A 43 6.88 6.06 13.38
N ILE A 44 6.33 6.53 14.50
CA ILE A 44 7.06 7.29 15.50
C ILE A 44 6.67 6.80 16.88
N ARG A 45 7.46 7.18 17.89
CA ARG A 45 7.09 6.93 19.28
C ARG A 45 5.83 7.71 19.64
N ALA A 46 4.93 7.06 20.35
CA ALA A 46 3.64 7.68 20.73
C ALA A 46 3.80 8.94 21.58
N ASP A 47 4.88 9.01 22.37
CA ASP A 47 5.17 10.13 23.27
C ASP A 47 5.93 11.28 22.61
N HIS A 48 6.28 11.18 21.32
CA HIS A 48 7.03 12.23 20.62
C HIS A 48 6.08 13.25 19.98
N ALA A 49 5.49 14.11 20.81
CA ALA A 49 4.46 15.06 20.38
C ALA A 49 4.95 16.07 19.33
N GLU A 50 6.17 16.59 19.47
CA GLU A 50 6.72 17.56 18.52
C GLU A 50 6.89 16.98 17.13
N LEU A 51 7.44 15.78 17.04
CA LEU A 51 7.62 15.10 15.76
C LEU A 51 6.26 14.76 15.13
N ARG A 52 5.31 14.33 15.94
CA ARG A 52 3.95 14.06 15.48
C ARG A 52 3.32 15.28 14.83
N ALA A 53 3.44 16.45 15.47
CA ALA A 53 2.90 17.70 14.91
C ALA A 53 3.54 18.03 13.57
N VAL A 54 4.87 17.87 13.44
CA VAL A 54 5.57 18.10 12.18
C VAL A 54 5.09 17.16 11.09
N LEU A 55 4.96 15.87 11.40
CA LEU A 55 4.57 14.86 10.43
C LEU A 55 3.11 14.96 10.01
N GLU A 56 2.24 15.51 10.84
CA GLU A 56 0.84 15.71 10.47
C GLU A 56 0.68 16.58 9.23
N SER A 57 1.61 17.51 8.99
CA SER A 57 1.60 18.36 7.79
C SER A 57 1.84 17.57 6.51
N LEU A 58 2.38 16.36 6.60
CA LEU A 58 2.68 15.50 5.45
C LEU A 58 1.52 14.57 5.10
N VAL A 59 0.46 14.56 5.91
CA VAL A 59 -0.68 13.67 5.67
C VAL A 59 -1.39 14.05 4.38
N HIS A 60 -1.49 13.09 3.47
CA HIS A 60 -2.28 13.21 2.26
C HIS A 60 -3.71 12.76 2.59
N ARG A 61 -4.61 13.71 2.75
CA ARG A 61 -5.96 13.46 3.26
C ARG A 61 -6.74 12.37 2.50
N PRO A 62 -6.78 12.40 1.16
CA PRO A 62 -7.47 11.33 0.42
C PRO A 62 -6.90 9.94 0.70
N THR A 63 -5.57 9.82 0.78
CA THR A 63 -4.91 8.56 1.11
C THR A 63 -5.24 8.12 2.53
N TRP A 64 -5.23 9.06 3.49
CA TRP A 64 -5.56 8.78 4.88
C TRP A 64 -6.97 8.20 5.01
N LEU A 65 -7.94 8.83 4.35
CA LEU A 65 -9.33 8.37 4.35
C LEU A 65 -9.48 6.99 3.72
N ALA A 66 -8.84 6.79 2.56
CA ALA A 66 -8.91 5.53 1.84
C ALA A 66 -8.30 4.38 2.66
N VAL A 67 -7.12 4.58 3.24
CA VAL A 67 -6.43 3.56 4.03
C VAL A 67 -7.22 3.22 5.30
N HIS A 68 -7.79 4.22 5.97
CA HIS A 68 -8.60 3.97 7.17
C HIS A 68 -9.87 3.18 6.83
N ALA A 69 -10.50 3.49 5.69
CA ALA A 69 -11.67 2.74 5.22
C ALA A 69 -11.29 1.28 4.90
N GLU A 70 -10.20 1.07 4.18
CA GLU A 70 -9.72 -0.27 3.84
C GLU A 70 -9.39 -1.08 5.09
N ARG A 71 -8.71 -0.47 6.06
CA ARG A 71 -8.37 -1.12 7.32
C ARG A 71 -9.60 -1.49 8.13
N ALA A 72 -10.64 -0.63 8.10
CA ALA A 72 -11.88 -0.92 8.81
C ALA A 72 -12.57 -2.16 8.24
N VAL A 73 -12.62 -2.29 6.92
CA VAL A 73 -13.18 -3.48 6.24
C VAL A 73 -12.35 -4.71 6.56
N SER A 74 -11.03 -4.61 6.43
CA SER A 74 -10.11 -5.71 6.70
C SER A 74 -10.24 -6.20 8.14
N ARG A 75 -10.33 -5.26 9.09
CA ARG A 75 -10.47 -5.58 10.51
C ARG A 75 -11.80 -6.26 10.82
N ALA A 76 -12.89 -5.75 10.22
CA ALA A 76 -14.23 -6.32 10.40
C ALA A 76 -14.33 -7.76 9.88
N LEU A 77 -13.59 -8.07 8.82
CA LEU A 77 -13.56 -9.40 8.21
C LEU A 77 -12.44 -10.30 8.76
N GLY A 78 -11.69 -9.83 9.75
CA GLY A 78 -10.56 -10.56 10.30
C GLY A 78 -9.39 -10.71 9.34
N GLY A 79 -9.29 -9.82 8.35
CA GLY A 79 -8.28 -9.90 7.31
C GLY A 79 -6.88 -9.51 7.77
N SER A 80 -5.91 -9.99 7.03
CA SER A 80 -4.49 -9.65 7.17
C SER A 80 -3.85 -9.79 5.79
N CYS A 81 -2.55 -9.57 5.69
CA CYS A 81 -1.84 -9.76 4.42
C CYS A 81 -1.95 -11.20 3.88
N SER A 82 -2.18 -12.15 4.75
CA SER A 82 -2.32 -13.56 4.37
C SER A 82 -3.75 -13.97 4.04
N VAL A 83 -4.74 -13.10 4.27
CA VAL A 83 -6.15 -13.36 3.99
C VAL A 83 -6.57 -12.57 2.75
N PRO A 84 -6.95 -13.20 1.66
CA PRO A 84 -7.41 -12.51 0.46
C PRO A 84 -8.79 -11.88 0.69
N LEU A 85 -8.86 -10.58 0.54
CA LEU A 85 -10.09 -9.83 0.72
C LEU A 85 -10.48 -9.08 -0.56
#